data_40ee0f4b203ff26705fa5626aa5b8fed
#
_entry.id   40ee0f4b203ff26705fa5626aa5b8fed
#
_cell.length_a   1.000
_cell.length_b   1.000
_cell.length_c   1.000
_cell.angle_alpha   90.00
_cell.angle_beta   90.00
_cell.angle_gamma   90.00
#
_symmetry.space_group_name_H-M   'P 1'
#
loop_
_entity.id
_entity.type
_entity.pdbx_description
1 polymer ?
#
loop_
_entity_poly.entity_id
_entity_poly.type
_entity_poly.pdbx_seq_one_letter_code
_entity_poly.pdbx_strand_id
1 'polypeptide(L)'
;MYKTVDTYLGKNDVNSAMEECGRNNLCHLGALLGRIAGNGDGKFHTLLGQLESGVKGVTPVVTQPVVTQPVVKTVRLLCNWQTTHDLSELWNKMSKGNYTWDNIKLVWTGEADYYVVINCPPINEFPPPSKTIVFRMEPNMHLHPELWGDWAKPNPALFVKVCCHEDEYNNNEWHLSKTYTELKSSHPEKKAENDGIISTVLSAKYRDPGHIKRIDFVKFLEQKEMPVHVYGDNKWEYQDFKGSLPYHCKDDAVFPYKYTFNVENHSMQNYFTEKIIDGILGETLVFYSGCFNLKEFLPEDAFVYLELSNFEKDYETVKKAIEEDWWSKRLPAIREAKRIILDELQFFPRVKRIIEEHESKKN
;
A
#
# COMPACT_ATOMS: atom_id res chain seq x y z
N MET A 1 25.31 15.81 -13.66
CA MET A 1 26.17 14.74 -14.17
C MET A 1 27.22 15.26 -15.15
N TYR A 2 26.91 15.69 -16.36
CA TYR A 2 27.90 16.28 -17.29
C TYR A 2 28.73 17.44 -16.68
N LYS A 3 28.11 18.31 -15.88
CA LYS A 3 28.81 19.39 -15.19
C LYS A 3 29.88 18.90 -14.21
N THR A 4 29.69 17.75 -13.56
CA THR A 4 30.67 17.18 -12.61
C THR A 4 31.87 16.60 -13.34
N VAL A 5 31.65 15.89 -14.42
CA VAL A 5 32.71 15.34 -15.27
C VAL A 5 33.50 16.45 -15.93
N ASP A 6 32.83 17.48 -16.47
CA ASP A 6 33.47 18.67 -17.04
C ASP A 6 34.30 19.45 -15.98
N THR A 7 33.90 19.41 -14.70
CA THR A 7 34.66 20.03 -13.60
C THR A 7 35.96 19.27 -13.32
N TYR A 8 35.95 17.93 -13.34
CA TYR A 8 37.17 17.13 -13.18
C TYR A 8 38.12 17.28 -14.38
N LEU A 9 37.58 17.28 -15.59
CA LEU A 9 38.37 17.49 -16.81
C LEU A 9 39.01 18.90 -16.86
N GLY A 10 38.27 19.93 -16.38
CA GLY A 10 38.82 21.29 -16.24
C GLY A 10 39.95 21.44 -15.20
N LYS A 11 40.09 20.44 -14.30
CA LYS A 11 41.18 20.36 -13.31
C LYS A 11 42.28 19.37 -13.70
N ASN A 12 42.27 18.83 -14.92
CA ASN A 12 43.15 17.74 -15.38
C ASN A 12 43.09 16.48 -14.52
N ASP A 13 41.97 16.23 -13.82
CA ASP A 13 41.75 15.04 -12.98
C ASP A 13 40.97 13.97 -13.75
N VAL A 14 41.67 13.34 -14.67
CA VAL A 14 41.13 12.31 -15.56
C VAL A 14 40.67 11.04 -14.80
N ASN A 15 41.40 10.70 -13.74
CA ASN A 15 41.08 9.49 -12.96
C ASN A 15 39.73 9.65 -12.24
N SER A 16 39.51 10.79 -11.60
CA SER A 16 38.22 11.08 -10.94
C SER A 16 37.07 11.20 -11.95
N ALA A 17 37.34 11.74 -13.16
CA ALA A 17 36.34 11.76 -14.23
C ALA A 17 35.99 10.36 -14.74
N MET A 18 36.97 9.44 -14.85
CA MET A 18 36.74 8.06 -15.26
C MET A 18 36.01 7.23 -14.18
N GLU A 19 36.33 7.44 -12.90
CA GLU A 19 35.61 6.79 -11.78
C GLU A 19 34.13 7.25 -11.72
N GLU A 20 33.88 8.54 -11.97
CA GLU A 20 32.52 9.07 -12.03
C GLU A 20 31.73 8.49 -13.21
N CYS A 21 32.40 8.34 -14.37
CA CYS A 21 31.83 7.65 -15.52
C CYS A 21 31.50 6.19 -15.22
N GLY A 22 32.38 5.45 -14.53
CA GLY A 22 32.17 4.06 -14.12
C GLY A 22 31.02 3.89 -13.12
N ARG A 23 30.94 4.77 -12.12
CA ARG A 23 29.85 4.77 -11.13
C ARG A 23 28.48 4.99 -11.74
N ASN A 24 28.40 5.67 -12.86
CA ASN A 24 27.15 6.06 -13.50
C ASN A 24 26.77 5.21 -14.73
N ASN A 25 27.44 4.08 -14.99
CA ASN A 25 27.14 3.18 -16.11
C ASN A 25 27.02 3.90 -17.45
N LEU A 26 27.96 4.81 -17.76
CA LEU A 26 27.84 5.70 -18.91
C LEU A 26 28.11 4.99 -20.23
N CYS A 27 27.06 4.77 -21.01
CA CYS A 27 27.12 4.37 -22.42
C CYS A 27 27.76 5.43 -23.35
N HIS A 28 28.36 6.49 -22.82
CA HIS A 28 28.89 7.65 -23.56
C HIS A 28 30.41 7.78 -23.47
N LEU A 29 31.12 6.68 -23.23
CA LEU A 29 32.57 6.67 -23.22
C LEU A 29 33.15 7.26 -24.53
N GLY A 30 32.52 7.03 -25.67
CA GLY A 30 32.91 7.58 -26.96
C GLY A 30 32.86 9.11 -27.07
N ALA A 31 31.85 9.73 -26.47
CA ALA A 31 31.74 11.20 -26.46
C ALA A 31 32.77 11.86 -25.50
N LEU A 32 33.12 11.18 -24.42
CA LEU A 32 34.12 11.58 -23.46
C LEU A 32 35.54 11.49 -24.08
N LEU A 33 35.82 10.34 -24.70
CA LEU A 33 37.10 10.08 -25.39
C LEU A 33 37.34 11.08 -26.56
N GLY A 34 36.29 11.46 -27.29
CA GLY A 34 36.37 12.48 -28.34
C GLY A 34 36.74 13.87 -27.82
N ARG A 35 36.24 14.26 -26.63
CA ARG A 35 36.62 15.55 -26.00
C ARG A 35 38.06 15.55 -25.44
N ILE A 36 38.47 14.41 -24.86
CA ILE A 36 39.82 14.22 -24.34
C ILE A 36 40.84 14.28 -25.50
N ALA A 37 40.58 13.61 -26.62
CA ALA A 37 41.44 13.57 -27.79
C ALA A 37 41.58 14.97 -28.48
N GLY A 38 40.54 15.84 -28.36
CA GLY A 38 40.54 17.17 -28.93
C GLY A 38 41.43 18.19 -28.21
N ASN A 39 41.90 17.89 -26.98
CA ASN A 39 42.67 18.84 -26.16
C ASN A 39 44.21 18.72 -26.29
N GLY A 40 44.74 17.86 -27.17
CA GLY A 40 46.15 17.89 -27.64
C GLY A 40 47.24 17.58 -26.61
N ASP A 41 46.92 17.01 -25.44
CA ASP A 41 47.91 16.69 -24.40
C ASP A 41 48.41 15.25 -24.55
N GLY A 42 49.74 15.08 -24.75
CA GLY A 42 50.39 13.80 -25.06
C GLY A 42 50.14 12.66 -24.02
N LYS A 43 49.73 12.98 -22.82
CA LYS A 43 49.32 12.00 -21.78
C LYS A 43 48.06 11.23 -22.16
N PHE A 44 47.19 11.82 -22.96
CA PHE A 44 45.96 11.15 -23.41
C PHE A 44 46.19 10.13 -24.50
N HIS A 45 47.17 10.32 -25.37
CA HIS A 45 47.56 9.31 -26.36
C HIS A 45 48.13 8.03 -25.71
N THR A 46 48.84 8.17 -24.59
CA THR A 46 49.37 7.03 -23.82
C THR A 46 48.23 6.25 -23.16
N LEU A 47 47.22 6.94 -22.64
CA LEU A 47 46.03 6.28 -22.03
C LEU A 47 45.14 5.62 -23.09
N LEU A 48 44.95 6.25 -24.26
CA LEU A 48 44.24 5.60 -25.40
C LEU A 48 44.97 4.31 -25.85
N GLY A 49 46.27 4.35 -25.98
CA GLY A 49 47.09 3.18 -26.33
C GLY A 49 47.00 2.05 -25.29
N GLN A 50 46.88 2.38 -24.01
CA GLN A 50 46.68 1.41 -22.94
C GLN A 50 45.26 0.82 -22.96
N LEU A 51 44.24 1.62 -23.28
CA LEU A 51 42.87 1.16 -23.44
C LEU A 51 42.70 0.27 -24.67
N GLU A 52 43.32 0.64 -25.81
CA GLU A 52 43.29 -0.16 -27.02
C GLU A 52 44.09 -1.47 -26.89
N SER A 53 45.18 -1.50 -26.15
CA SER A 53 45.96 -2.71 -25.86
C SER A 53 45.24 -3.64 -24.87
N GLY A 54 44.43 -3.08 -23.94
CA GLY A 54 43.59 -3.85 -23.03
C GLY A 54 42.43 -4.57 -23.72
N VAL A 55 41.97 -4.07 -24.87
CA VAL A 55 40.86 -4.63 -25.63
C VAL A 55 41.28 -5.88 -26.44
N LYS A 56 42.57 -6.10 -26.72
CA LYS A 56 43.07 -7.25 -27.51
C LYS A 56 43.13 -8.57 -26.76
N GLY A 57 42.77 -8.63 -25.49
CA GLY A 57 42.78 -9.83 -24.64
C GLY A 57 41.39 -10.30 -24.19
N VAL A 58 40.30 -9.81 -24.76
CA VAL A 58 38.94 -10.16 -24.33
C VAL A 58 38.54 -11.51 -24.88
N THR A 59 38.53 -12.55 -24.03
CA THR A 59 37.68 -13.75 -24.16
C THR A 59 36.23 -13.31 -24.46
N PRO A 60 35.46 -14.09 -25.24
CA PRO A 60 34.15 -13.66 -25.69
C PRO A 60 33.31 -13.15 -24.53
N VAL A 61 32.92 -11.88 -24.62
CA VAL A 61 31.99 -11.24 -23.66
C VAL A 61 30.72 -12.09 -23.73
N VAL A 62 30.45 -12.80 -22.64
CA VAL A 62 29.10 -13.26 -22.33
C VAL A 62 28.28 -11.97 -22.30
N THR A 63 27.50 -11.75 -23.34
CA THR A 63 26.53 -10.65 -23.39
C THR A 63 25.64 -10.83 -22.19
N GLN A 64 25.90 -10.05 -21.12
CA GLN A 64 24.90 -9.90 -20.07
C GLN A 64 23.61 -9.44 -20.77
N PRO A 65 22.46 -10.05 -20.47
CA PRO A 65 21.22 -9.62 -21.06
C PRO A 65 21.10 -8.10 -20.81
N VAL A 66 20.86 -7.38 -21.88
CA VAL A 66 20.52 -5.95 -21.81
C VAL A 66 19.33 -5.88 -20.87
N VAL A 67 19.54 -5.41 -19.65
CA VAL A 67 18.46 -5.13 -18.71
C VAL A 67 17.71 -3.94 -19.30
N THR A 68 16.78 -4.21 -20.20
CA THR A 68 15.83 -3.20 -20.66
C THR A 68 15.07 -2.76 -19.42
N GLN A 69 15.20 -1.47 -19.07
CA GLN A 69 14.38 -0.92 -18.00
C GLN A 69 12.92 -1.23 -18.33
N PRO A 70 12.13 -1.75 -17.39
CA PRO A 70 10.75 -2.09 -17.66
C PRO A 70 10.01 -0.84 -18.14
N VAL A 71 9.26 -0.99 -19.23
CA VAL A 71 8.45 0.09 -19.80
C VAL A 71 7.45 0.55 -18.75
N VAL A 72 7.46 1.84 -18.46
CA VAL A 72 6.50 2.44 -17.51
C VAL A 72 5.09 2.31 -18.06
N LYS A 73 4.17 1.75 -17.28
CA LYS A 73 2.75 1.63 -17.57
C LYS A 73 1.98 2.71 -16.82
N THR A 74 1.24 3.50 -17.56
CA THR A 74 0.37 4.52 -16.97
C THR A 74 -0.96 3.91 -16.56
N VAL A 75 -1.44 4.28 -15.35
CA VAL A 75 -2.69 3.79 -14.78
C VAL A 75 -3.56 4.98 -14.36
N ARG A 76 -4.82 5.00 -14.78
CA ARG A 76 -5.79 6.03 -14.40
C ARG A 76 -6.85 5.45 -13.48
N LEU A 77 -7.06 6.10 -12.32
CA LEU A 77 -8.05 5.70 -11.32
C LEU A 77 -9.41 6.33 -11.62
N LEU A 78 -10.47 5.56 -11.50
CA LEU A 78 -11.84 6.00 -11.70
C LEU A 78 -12.74 5.49 -10.57
N CYS A 79 -13.52 6.40 -9.98
CA CYS A 79 -14.59 6.07 -9.02
C CYS A 79 -15.72 7.09 -9.14
N ASN A 80 -16.88 6.82 -8.57
CA ASN A 80 -18.05 7.69 -8.66
C ASN A 80 -18.20 8.70 -7.51
N TRP A 81 -17.27 8.73 -6.54
CA TRP A 81 -17.37 9.60 -5.36
C TRP A 81 -16.26 10.66 -5.27
N GLN A 82 -15.21 10.56 -6.08
CA GLN A 82 -14.10 11.52 -6.14
C GLN A 82 -13.65 11.72 -7.59
N THR A 83 -12.98 12.85 -7.85
CA THR A 83 -12.29 13.02 -9.12
C THR A 83 -11.08 12.07 -9.22
N THR A 84 -10.68 11.74 -10.44
CA THR A 84 -9.46 10.96 -10.69
C THR A 84 -8.22 11.58 -10.04
N HIS A 85 -8.13 12.93 -10.08
CA HIS A 85 -7.03 13.66 -9.44
C HIS A 85 -7.04 13.47 -7.92
N ASP A 86 -8.17 13.74 -7.26
CA ASP A 86 -8.23 13.68 -5.79
C ASP A 86 -8.01 12.26 -5.26
N LEU A 87 -8.52 11.24 -5.96
CA LEU A 87 -8.25 9.85 -5.60
C LEU A 87 -6.77 9.49 -5.81
N SER A 88 -6.14 9.98 -6.88
CA SER A 88 -4.71 9.76 -7.13
C SER A 88 -3.84 10.43 -6.08
N GLU A 89 -4.19 11.67 -5.66
CA GLU A 89 -3.54 12.36 -4.54
C GLU A 89 -3.66 11.57 -3.24
N LEU A 90 -4.89 11.14 -2.90
CA LEU A 90 -5.15 10.37 -1.69
C LEU A 90 -4.35 9.06 -1.65
N TRP A 91 -4.27 8.35 -2.79
CA TRP A 91 -3.60 7.06 -2.87
C TRP A 91 -2.10 7.17 -3.16
N ASN A 92 -1.59 8.36 -3.50
CA ASN A 92 -0.15 8.58 -3.67
C ASN A 92 0.66 8.22 -2.41
N LYS A 93 0.09 8.35 -1.22
CA LYS A 93 0.73 7.91 0.04
C LYS A 93 1.10 6.42 0.04
N MET A 94 0.40 5.59 -0.75
CA MET A 94 0.66 4.15 -0.90
C MET A 94 1.74 3.85 -1.95
N SER A 95 2.15 4.83 -2.74
CA SER A 95 3.20 4.69 -3.75
C SER A 95 4.60 4.70 -3.13
N LYS A 96 5.60 4.34 -3.94
CA LYS A 96 7.02 4.53 -3.59
C LYS A 96 7.48 5.99 -3.76
N GLY A 97 6.55 6.89 -4.01
CA GLY A 97 6.74 8.32 -4.24
C GLY A 97 6.39 8.74 -5.67
N ASN A 98 6.00 10.01 -5.84
CA ASN A 98 5.65 10.59 -7.15
C ASN A 98 4.63 9.76 -7.95
N TYR A 99 3.61 9.22 -7.29
CA TYR A 99 2.56 8.38 -7.90
C TYR A 99 3.10 7.12 -8.59
N THR A 100 4.31 6.66 -8.22
CA THR A 100 4.98 5.55 -8.90
C THR A 100 5.18 4.34 -7.98
N TRP A 101 5.12 3.17 -8.60
CA TRP A 101 5.50 1.90 -8.00
C TRP A 101 6.19 1.05 -9.05
N ASP A 102 7.53 0.94 -8.96
CA ASP A 102 8.37 0.28 -9.96
C ASP A 102 8.08 0.82 -11.38
N ASN A 103 7.47 0.03 -12.24
CA ASN A 103 7.08 0.42 -13.60
C ASN A 103 5.61 0.88 -13.73
N ILE A 104 4.88 1.05 -12.64
CA ILE A 104 3.50 1.58 -12.64
C ILE A 104 3.54 3.07 -12.26
N LYS A 105 2.80 3.91 -12.99
CA LYS A 105 2.64 5.34 -12.71
C LYS A 105 1.18 5.76 -12.80
N LEU A 106 0.65 6.38 -11.75
CA LEU A 106 -0.68 6.99 -11.80
C LEU A 106 -0.66 8.27 -12.65
N VAL A 107 -1.72 8.42 -13.45
CA VAL A 107 -2.01 9.62 -14.22
C VAL A 107 -3.48 9.97 -14.06
N TRP A 108 -3.85 11.25 -14.11
CA TRP A 108 -5.23 11.72 -13.90
C TRP A 108 -5.81 12.47 -15.10
N THR A 109 -5.02 12.67 -16.14
CA THR A 109 -5.46 13.31 -17.39
C THR A 109 -4.98 12.52 -18.60
N GLY A 110 -5.68 12.65 -19.73
CA GLY A 110 -5.34 11.96 -20.97
C GLY A 110 -5.67 10.48 -20.99
N GLU A 111 -5.22 9.81 -22.04
CA GLU A 111 -5.32 8.35 -22.13
C GLU A 111 -4.27 7.67 -21.24
N ALA A 112 -4.59 6.46 -20.78
CA ALA A 112 -3.69 5.62 -20.00
C ALA A 112 -3.52 4.25 -20.66
N ASP A 113 -2.44 3.55 -20.33
CA ASP A 113 -2.24 2.17 -20.75
C ASP A 113 -3.28 1.25 -20.12
N TYR A 114 -3.62 1.54 -18.84
CA TYR A 114 -4.63 0.82 -18.05
C TYR A 114 -5.52 1.77 -17.26
N TYR A 115 -6.73 1.30 -16.99
CA TYR A 115 -7.70 1.97 -16.12
C TYR A 115 -8.00 1.07 -14.93
N VAL A 116 -8.17 1.67 -13.77
CA VAL A 116 -8.66 0.97 -12.57
C VAL A 116 -9.95 1.62 -12.13
N VAL A 117 -11.03 0.85 -12.18
CA VAL A 117 -12.34 1.26 -11.71
C VAL A 117 -12.55 0.73 -10.30
N ILE A 118 -12.82 1.63 -9.36
CA ILE A 118 -13.22 1.28 -8.00
C ILE A 118 -14.72 1.36 -7.89
N ASN A 119 -15.37 0.24 -7.65
CA ASN A 119 -16.82 0.01 -7.65
C ASN A 119 -17.48 0.34 -8.99
N CYS A 120 -17.57 1.61 -9.35
CA CYS A 120 -18.04 2.07 -10.67
C CYS A 120 -17.35 3.39 -11.05
N PRO A 121 -17.20 3.69 -12.34
CA PRO A 121 -16.59 4.93 -12.81
C PRO A 121 -17.58 6.11 -12.68
N PRO A 122 -17.14 7.34 -12.91
CA PRO A 122 -18.02 8.49 -13.09
C PRO A 122 -19.01 8.24 -14.25
N ILE A 123 -20.21 8.78 -14.16
CA ILE A 123 -21.32 8.51 -15.07
C ILE A 123 -21.02 8.81 -16.56
N ASN A 124 -20.07 9.71 -16.81
CA ASN A 124 -19.67 10.13 -18.17
C ASN A 124 -18.32 9.56 -18.61
N GLU A 125 -17.75 8.62 -17.86
CA GLU A 125 -16.46 7.99 -18.20
C GLU A 125 -16.65 6.51 -18.51
N PHE A 126 -16.22 6.10 -19.72
CA PHE A 126 -16.36 4.74 -20.21
C PHE A 126 -14.98 4.20 -20.61
N PRO A 127 -14.18 3.74 -19.65
CA PRO A 127 -12.86 3.21 -19.96
C PRO A 127 -12.97 1.93 -20.81
N PRO A 128 -12.06 1.71 -21.79
CA PRO A 128 -12.06 0.51 -22.60
C PRO A 128 -11.96 -0.75 -21.73
N PRO A 129 -12.94 -1.68 -21.76
CA PRO A 129 -12.93 -2.85 -20.87
C PRO A 129 -11.65 -3.70 -20.98
N SER A 130 -11.13 -3.87 -22.21
CA SER A 130 -9.89 -4.64 -22.47
C SER A 130 -8.61 -4.02 -21.86
N LYS A 131 -8.68 -2.79 -21.34
CA LYS A 131 -7.62 -2.09 -20.62
C LYS A 131 -7.99 -1.83 -19.15
N THR A 132 -9.11 -2.34 -18.67
CA THR A 132 -9.69 -1.98 -17.38
C THR A 132 -9.61 -3.12 -16.37
N ILE A 133 -9.12 -2.79 -15.18
CA ILE A 133 -9.17 -3.61 -13.96
C ILE A 133 -10.30 -3.06 -13.11
N VAL A 134 -11.16 -3.92 -12.58
CA VAL A 134 -12.29 -3.53 -11.73
C VAL A 134 -12.08 -4.06 -10.32
N PHE A 135 -12.12 -3.17 -9.33
CA PHE A 135 -12.15 -3.53 -7.90
C PHE A 135 -13.53 -3.23 -7.34
N ARG A 136 -14.29 -4.28 -7.02
CA ARG A 136 -15.58 -4.18 -6.33
C ARG A 136 -15.34 -4.22 -4.83
N MET A 137 -15.01 -3.06 -4.23
CA MET A 137 -14.60 -2.96 -2.81
C MET A 137 -15.79 -3.00 -1.84
N GLU A 138 -17.00 -2.63 -2.27
CA GLU A 138 -18.19 -2.74 -1.43
C GLU A 138 -18.69 -4.19 -1.36
N PRO A 139 -19.12 -4.65 -0.19
CA PRO A 139 -19.66 -6.00 -0.05
C PRO A 139 -21.02 -6.14 -0.74
N ASN A 140 -21.30 -7.33 -1.25
CA ASN A 140 -22.62 -7.69 -1.80
C ASN A 140 -23.14 -6.78 -2.93
N MET A 141 -22.24 -6.11 -3.68
CA MET A 141 -22.63 -5.23 -4.79
C MET A 141 -23.60 -5.93 -5.79
N HIS A 142 -23.41 -7.23 -6.02
CA HIS A 142 -24.24 -8.03 -6.93
C HIS A 142 -25.71 -8.13 -6.49
N LEU A 143 -26.02 -7.87 -5.22
CA LEU A 143 -27.39 -7.83 -4.71
C LEU A 143 -28.08 -6.48 -4.87
N HIS A 144 -27.35 -5.46 -5.34
CA HIS A 144 -27.82 -4.07 -5.45
C HIS A 144 -27.64 -3.49 -6.85
N PRO A 145 -28.19 -4.13 -7.91
CA PRO A 145 -28.08 -3.63 -9.27
C PRO A 145 -28.75 -2.27 -9.46
N GLU A 146 -29.72 -1.93 -8.62
CA GLU A 146 -30.39 -0.62 -8.61
C GLU A 146 -29.45 0.53 -8.21
N LEU A 147 -28.39 0.24 -7.46
CA LEU A 147 -27.36 1.22 -7.04
C LEU A 147 -26.16 1.26 -7.99
N TRP A 148 -25.79 0.12 -8.54
CA TRP A 148 -24.50 -0.07 -9.24
C TRP A 148 -24.65 -0.33 -10.75
N GLY A 149 -25.91 -0.54 -11.25
CA GLY A 149 -26.13 -0.88 -12.65
C GLY A 149 -25.33 -2.10 -13.09
N ASP A 150 -24.74 -2.03 -14.27
CA ASP A 150 -23.87 -3.11 -14.83
C ASP A 150 -22.62 -3.39 -14.00
N TRP A 151 -22.21 -2.43 -13.16
CA TRP A 151 -21.05 -2.58 -12.24
C TRP A 151 -21.36 -3.41 -11.01
N ALA A 152 -22.63 -3.71 -10.75
CA ALA A 152 -23.04 -4.65 -9.72
C ALA A 152 -22.44 -6.05 -9.97
N LYS A 153 -22.41 -6.48 -11.25
CA LYS A 153 -21.84 -7.78 -11.67
C LYS A 153 -21.24 -7.65 -13.08
N PRO A 154 -20.07 -6.98 -13.21
CA PRO A 154 -19.45 -6.82 -14.52
C PRO A 154 -19.01 -8.18 -15.07
N ASN A 155 -19.14 -8.37 -16.40
CA ASN A 155 -18.73 -9.61 -17.07
C ASN A 155 -17.19 -9.70 -17.08
N PRO A 156 -16.56 -10.63 -16.35
CA PRO A 156 -15.10 -10.69 -16.24
C PRO A 156 -14.37 -11.00 -17.56
N ALA A 157 -15.06 -11.60 -18.54
CA ALA A 157 -14.49 -11.88 -19.84
C ALA A 157 -14.17 -10.63 -20.70
N LEU A 158 -14.75 -9.49 -20.34
CA LEU A 158 -14.55 -8.22 -21.06
C LEU A 158 -13.41 -7.39 -20.50
N PHE A 159 -13.02 -7.62 -19.25
CA PHE A 159 -12.07 -6.80 -18.50
C PHE A 159 -10.70 -7.49 -18.40
N VAL A 160 -9.66 -6.72 -18.11
CA VAL A 160 -8.34 -7.26 -17.75
C VAL A 160 -8.47 -8.18 -16.53
N LYS A 161 -9.16 -7.70 -15.51
CA LYS A 161 -9.55 -8.48 -14.33
C LYS A 161 -10.72 -7.80 -13.62
N VAL A 162 -11.61 -8.61 -13.05
CA VAL A 162 -12.62 -8.19 -12.08
C VAL A 162 -12.27 -8.81 -10.74
N CYS A 163 -11.95 -7.97 -9.75
CA CYS A 163 -11.64 -8.37 -8.39
C CYS A 163 -12.89 -8.17 -7.52
N CYS A 164 -13.31 -9.17 -6.79
CA CYS A 164 -14.46 -9.13 -5.90
C CYS A 164 -14.25 -10.04 -4.68
N HIS A 165 -14.95 -9.75 -3.59
CA HIS A 165 -14.82 -10.50 -2.34
C HIS A 165 -15.29 -11.95 -2.44
N GLU A 166 -16.11 -12.29 -3.43
CA GLU A 166 -16.53 -13.65 -3.70
C GLU A 166 -15.35 -14.56 -4.10
N ASP A 167 -14.34 -14.00 -4.76
CA ASP A 167 -13.21 -14.73 -5.32
C ASP A 167 -11.89 -14.47 -4.58
N GLU A 168 -11.63 -13.22 -4.17
CA GLU A 168 -10.36 -12.81 -3.59
C GLU A 168 -10.49 -11.58 -2.68
N TYR A 169 -9.49 -11.35 -1.83
CA TYR A 169 -9.34 -10.10 -1.08
C TYR A 169 -9.33 -8.88 -2.01
N ASN A 170 -10.01 -7.81 -1.61
CA ASN A 170 -10.27 -6.70 -2.51
C ASN A 170 -10.18 -5.28 -1.91
N ASN A 171 -9.75 -5.10 -0.67
CA ASN A 171 -9.45 -3.76 -0.17
C ASN A 171 -8.08 -3.28 -0.71
N ASN A 172 -7.95 -1.97 -0.96
CA ASN A 172 -6.77 -1.40 -1.61
C ASN A 172 -6.14 -0.23 -0.84
N GLU A 173 -6.71 0.22 0.28
CA GLU A 173 -6.30 1.45 0.94
C GLU A 173 -6.15 1.33 2.46
N TRP A 174 -5.53 2.35 3.06
CA TRP A 174 -5.52 2.61 4.50
C TRP A 174 -5.90 4.05 4.82
N HIS A 175 -6.39 4.29 6.02
CA HIS A 175 -6.84 5.60 6.52
C HIS A 175 -5.87 6.22 7.54
N LEU A 176 -4.58 5.92 7.45
CA LEU A 176 -3.50 6.60 8.17
C LEU A 176 -2.90 7.70 7.30
N SER A 177 -2.34 8.75 7.89
CA SER A 177 -1.68 9.84 7.16
C SER A 177 -0.34 9.42 6.57
N LYS A 178 0.32 8.44 7.17
CA LYS A 178 1.67 7.99 6.82
C LYS A 178 1.74 7.36 5.44
N THR A 179 2.83 7.68 4.73
CA THR A 179 3.17 7.11 3.44
C THR A 179 3.71 5.68 3.57
N TYR A 180 3.72 4.93 2.46
CA TYR A 180 4.36 3.62 2.36
C TYR A 180 5.80 3.63 2.91
N THR A 181 6.61 4.63 2.51
CA THR A 181 8.01 4.74 2.93
C THR A 181 8.14 4.98 4.43
N GLU A 182 7.32 5.87 5.00
CA GLU A 182 7.32 6.13 6.45
C GLU A 182 6.89 4.90 7.24
N LEU A 183 5.78 4.24 6.83
CA LEU A 183 5.30 3.03 7.49
C LEU A 183 6.32 1.88 7.43
N LYS A 184 7.03 1.76 6.32
CA LYS A 184 8.04 0.71 6.12
C LYS A 184 9.32 0.96 6.92
N SER A 185 9.71 2.21 7.10
CA SER A 185 11.00 2.58 7.73
C SER A 185 10.90 2.88 9.22
N SER A 186 9.69 3.01 9.78
CA SER A 186 9.50 3.41 11.17
C SER A 186 8.58 2.47 11.95
N HIS A 187 8.81 2.44 13.26
CA HIS A 187 7.95 1.77 14.23
C HIS A 187 7.27 2.84 15.09
N PRO A 188 5.93 2.85 15.18
CA PRO A 188 5.22 3.81 16.04
C PRO A 188 5.59 3.63 17.51
N GLU A 189 5.85 4.74 18.19
CA GLU A 189 6.02 4.75 19.63
C GLU A 189 4.67 4.61 20.34
N LYS A 190 4.57 3.67 21.28
CA LYS A 190 3.39 3.46 22.10
C LYS A 190 3.50 4.32 23.34
N LYS A 191 2.43 5.07 23.66
CA LYS A 191 2.42 5.94 24.84
C LYS A 191 2.16 5.14 26.10
N ALA A 192 2.99 5.37 27.13
CA ALA A 192 2.87 4.67 28.41
C ALA A 192 1.52 4.93 29.10
N GLU A 193 0.97 6.15 28.97
CA GLU A 193 -0.35 6.49 29.50
C GLU A 193 -1.51 5.73 28.85
N ASN A 194 -1.28 5.12 27.69
CA ASN A 194 -2.26 4.28 27.00
C ASN A 194 -2.00 2.78 27.20
N ASP A 195 -1.13 2.40 28.13
CA ASP A 195 -0.86 0.98 28.36
C ASP A 195 -2.11 0.27 28.91
N GLY A 196 -2.47 -0.85 28.30
CA GLY A 196 -3.71 -1.57 28.64
C GLY A 196 -5.01 -0.94 28.13
N ILE A 197 -4.96 0.23 27.50
CA ILE A 197 -6.14 0.90 26.94
C ILE A 197 -6.38 0.43 25.51
N ILE A 198 -7.65 0.14 25.20
CA ILE A 198 -8.10 -0.20 23.85
C ILE A 198 -8.54 1.09 23.16
N SER A 199 -8.09 1.33 21.92
CA SER A 199 -8.68 2.38 21.10
C SER A 199 -9.60 1.81 20.02
N THR A 200 -10.60 2.60 19.63
CA THR A 200 -11.51 2.28 18.52
C THR A 200 -12.00 3.54 17.82
N VAL A 201 -12.34 3.41 16.52
CA VAL A 201 -12.95 4.51 15.75
C VAL A 201 -14.35 4.09 15.32
N LEU A 202 -15.36 4.77 15.84
CA LEU A 202 -16.77 4.42 15.63
C LEU A 202 -17.52 5.54 14.89
N SER A 203 -18.40 5.15 13.97
CA SER A 203 -19.39 6.03 13.36
C SER A 203 -20.73 5.94 14.09
N ALA A 204 -21.61 6.93 13.86
CA ALA A 204 -22.98 6.91 14.39
C ALA A 204 -23.88 5.82 13.79
N LYS A 205 -23.43 5.12 12.75
CA LYS A 205 -24.24 4.11 12.03
C LYS A 205 -24.57 2.93 12.93
N TYR A 206 -25.83 2.52 12.95
CA TYR A 206 -26.36 1.40 13.74
C TYR A 206 -27.40 0.64 12.90
N ARG A 207 -26.98 0.06 11.78
CA ARG A 207 -27.89 -0.60 10.84
C ARG A 207 -27.39 -1.97 10.36
N ASP A 208 -26.11 -2.04 9.96
CA ASP A 208 -25.52 -3.30 9.50
C ASP A 208 -25.07 -4.13 10.71
N PRO A 209 -24.99 -5.47 10.60
CA PRO A 209 -24.66 -6.32 11.75
C PRO A 209 -23.38 -5.94 12.46
N GLY A 210 -22.34 -5.56 11.71
CA GLY A 210 -21.07 -5.14 12.30
C GLY A 210 -21.13 -3.76 12.96
N HIS A 211 -21.98 -2.84 12.47
CA HIS A 211 -22.23 -1.57 13.16
C HIS A 211 -22.83 -1.79 14.54
N ILE A 212 -23.84 -2.67 14.63
CA ILE A 212 -24.54 -2.99 15.87
C ILE A 212 -23.55 -3.65 16.85
N LYS A 213 -22.90 -4.74 16.42
CA LYS A 213 -21.99 -5.51 17.27
C LYS A 213 -20.86 -4.68 17.87
N ARG A 214 -20.23 -3.80 17.08
CA ARG A 214 -19.11 -3.01 17.58
C ARG A 214 -19.51 -1.96 18.61
N ILE A 215 -20.68 -1.32 18.43
CA ILE A 215 -21.22 -0.34 19.38
C ILE A 215 -21.64 -1.04 20.66
N ASP A 216 -22.41 -2.11 20.55
CA ASP A 216 -22.89 -2.87 21.69
C ASP A 216 -21.75 -3.49 22.51
N PHE A 217 -20.71 -3.99 21.84
CA PHE A 217 -19.55 -4.56 22.54
C PHE A 217 -18.74 -3.47 23.25
N VAL A 218 -18.53 -2.29 22.66
CA VAL A 218 -17.88 -1.17 23.37
C VAL A 218 -18.71 -0.76 24.59
N LYS A 219 -20.03 -0.66 24.48
CA LYS A 219 -20.90 -0.39 25.62
C LYS A 219 -20.82 -1.47 26.70
N PHE A 220 -20.69 -2.72 26.31
CA PHE A 220 -20.46 -3.83 27.23
C PHE A 220 -19.09 -3.73 27.94
N LEU A 221 -18.01 -3.37 27.21
CA LEU A 221 -16.70 -3.15 27.80
C LEU A 221 -16.72 -1.99 28.84
N GLU A 222 -17.42 -0.89 28.53
CA GLU A 222 -17.65 0.22 29.47
C GLU A 222 -18.37 -0.23 30.74
N GLN A 223 -19.38 -1.10 30.64
CA GLN A 223 -20.09 -1.69 31.81
C GLN A 223 -19.18 -2.59 32.67
N LYS A 224 -18.16 -3.20 32.04
CA LYS A 224 -17.13 -3.99 32.72
C LYS A 224 -15.96 -3.16 33.25
N GLU A 225 -16.06 -1.82 33.17
CA GLU A 225 -15.02 -0.88 33.58
C GLU A 225 -13.67 -1.09 32.83
N MET A 226 -13.72 -1.69 31.63
CA MET A 226 -12.54 -1.82 30.79
C MET A 226 -12.23 -0.49 30.09
N PRO A 227 -10.99 0.01 30.14
CA PRO A 227 -10.65 1.32 29.57
C PRO A 227 -10.67 1.25 28.03
N VAL A 228 -11.59 2.00 27.42
CA VAL A 228 -11.73 2.10 25.95
C VAL A 228 -11.75 3.58 25.54
N HIS A 229 -10.77 4.01 24.76
CA HIS A 229 -10.78 5.33 24.14
C HIS A 229 -11.52 5.27 22.80
N VAL A 230 -12.62 6.01 22.71
CA VAL A 230 -13.46 6.05 21.51
C VAL A 230 -13.22 7.32 20.73
N TYR A 231 -12.94 7.19 19.44
CA TYR A 231 -12.81 8.27 18.46
C TYR A 231 -13.96 8.23 17.45
N GLY A 232 -14.17 9.33 16.75
CA GLY A 232 -15.12 9.43 15.64
C GLY A 232 -16.41 10.13 16.02
N ASP A 233 -17.53 9.42 16.16
CA ASP A 233 -18.84 9.99 16.46
C ASP A 233 -19.31 9.61 17.87
N ASN A 234 -19.81 10.57 18.63
CA ASN A 234 -20.29 10.38 20.02
C ASN A 234 -21.82 10.28 20.15
N LYS A 235 -22.52 9.92 19.11
CA LYS A 235 -23.98 9.76 19.17
C LYS A 235 -24.45 8.82 20.29
N TRP A 236 -23.60 7.86 20.65
CA TRP A 236 -23.90 6.83 21.63
C TRP A 236 -23.34 7.11 23.03
N GLU A 237 -22.86 8.35 23.27
CA GLU A 237 -22.43 8.85 24.59
C GLU A 237 -21.41 7.94 25.28
N TYR A 238 -20.25 7.74 24.65
CA TYR A 238 -19.18 6.91 25.20
C TYR A 238 -18.53 7.56 26.43
N GLN A 239 -18.15 6.73 27.42
CA GLN A 239 -17.58 7.21 28.70
C GLN A 239 -16.25 7.96 28.49
N ASP A 240 -15.39 7.45 27.61
CA ASP A 240 -14.09 8.08 27.30
C ASP A 240 -13.97 8.41 25.82
N PHE A 241 -14.76 9.37 25.37
CA PHE A 241 -14.73 9.88 24.01
C PHE A 241 -13.59 10.87 23.80
N LYS A 242 -12.72 10.63 22.83
CA LYS A 242 -11.52 11.43 22.54
C LYS A 242 -11.67 12.44 21.41
N GLY A 243 -12.79 12.47 20.73
CA GLY A 243 -13.09 13.40 19.64
C GLY A 243 -13.14 12.79 18.27
N SER A 244 -13.49 13.63 17.28
CA SER A 244 -13.51 13.25 15.87
C SER A 244 -12.09 13.25 15.29
N LEU A 245 -11.89 12.48 14.24
CA LEU A 245 -10.62 12.41 13.51
C LEU A 245 -10.76 13.08 12.14
N PRO A 246 -9.67 13.66 11.60
CA PRO A 246 -9.67 14.13 10.23
C PRO A 246 -9.94 12.99 9.23
N TYR A 247 -10.49 13.36 8.07
CA TYR A 247 -10.76 12.39 7.02
C TYR A 247 -9.48 11.67 6.57
N HIS A 248 -9.54 10.34 6.46
CA HIS A 248 -8.39 9.47 6.13
C HIS A 248 -7.14 9.69 7.01
N CYS A 249 -7.32 10.09 8.29
CA CYS A 249 -6.24 10.27 9.24
C CYS A 249 -6.67 9.71 10.61
N LYS A 250 -6.43 8.41 10.85
CA LYS A 250 -6.75 7.74 12.12
C LYS A 250 -5.54 7.62 13.06
N ASP A 251 -4.51 8.39 12.80
CA ASP A 251 -3.20 8.29 13.46
C ASP A 251 -3.29 8.35 14.97
N ASP A 252 -4.04 9.32 15.51
CA ASP A 252 -4.21 9.53 16.97
C ASP A 252 -4.93 8.35 17.66
N ALA A 253 -5.78 7.64 16.92
CA ALA A 253 -6.48 6.46 17.44
C ALA A 253 -5.68 5.17 17.28
N VAL A 254 -4.57 5.16 16.54
CA VAL A 254 -3.85 3.94 16.21
C VAL A 254 -2.43 3.95 16.76
N PHE A 255 -1.61 4.94 16.37
CA PHE A 255 -0.18 4.90 16.69
C PHE A 255 0.14 4.89 18.19
N PRO A 256 -0.54 5.64 19.06
CA PRO A 256 -0.22 5.68 20.49
C PRO A 256 -0.61 4.43 21.29
N TYR A 257 -1.35 3.48 20.69
CA TYR A 257 -1.94 2.35 21.41
C TYR A 257 -1.29 1.03 21.08
N LYS A 258 -1.19 0.13 22.07
CA LYS A 258 -0.83 -1.27 21.88
C LYS A 258 -2.02 -2.09 21.33
N TYR A 259 -3.25 -1.73 21.68
CA TYR A 259 -4.47 -2.47 21.39
C TYR A 259 -5.51 -1.62 20.68
N THR A 260 -6.12 -2.14 19.63
CA THR A 260 -7.25 -1.53 18.94
C THR A 260 -8.39 -2.53 18.78
N PHE A 261 -9.63 -2.03 18.75
CA PHE A 261 -10.82 -2.85 18.50
C PHE A 261 -11.49 -2.41 17.21
N ASN A 262 -11.61 -3.31 16.25
CA ASN A 262 -12.14 -2.99 14.93
C ASN A 262 -13.05 -4.12 14.41
N VAL A 263 -14.23 -3.74 13.89
CA VAL A 263 -15.23 -4.66 13.36
C VAL A 263 -15.64 -4.22 11.96
N GLU A 264 -15.62 -5.16 11.00
CA GLU A 264 -16.13 -4.92 9.66
C GLU A 264 -17.66 -4.73 9.66
N ASN A 265 -18.19 -4.04 8.65
CA ASN A 265 -19.63 -3.85 8.54
C ASN A 265 -20.38 -5.17 8.34
N HIS A 266 -19.73 -6.15 7.68
CA HIS A 266 -20.25 -7.49 7.43
C HIS A 266 -19.18 -8.53 7.72
N SER A 267 -19.58 -9.72 8.20
CA SER A 267 -18.68 -10.87 8.32
C SER A 267 -18.78 -11.70 7.05
N MET A 268 -17.72 -11.69 6.24
CA MET A 268 -17.66 -12.39 4.95
C MET A 268 -16.24 -12.94 4.71
N GLN A 269 -16.15 -13.96 3.88
CA GLN A 269 -14.89 -14.43 3.34
C GLN A 269 -14.24 -13.34 2.49
N ASN A 270 -12.92 -13.22 2.56
CA ASN A 270 -12.10 -12.27 1.80
C ASN A 270 -12.44 -10.78 2.04
N TYR A 271 -13.37 -10.45 2.91
CA TYR A 271 -13.78 -9.08 3.19
C TYR A 271 -13.10 -8.54 4.45
N PHE A 272 -11.98 -7.91 4.28
CA PHE A 272 -11.32 -7.09 5.31
C PHE A 272 -10.85 -5.78 4.71
N THR A 273 -10.94 -4.71 5.48
CA THR A 273 -10.81 -3.34 4.97
C THR A 273 -9.75 -2.58 5.77
N GLU A 274 -9.72 -1.27 5.56
CA GLU A 274 -8.88 -0.35 6.34
C GLU A 274 -8.98 -0.56 7.86
N LYS A 275 -10.04 -1.19 8.34
CA LYS A 275 -10.26 -1.39 9.78
C LYS A 275 -9.19 -2.26 10.44
N ILE A 276 -8.91 -3.42 9.86
CA ILE A 276 -7.81 -4.26 10.34
C ILE A 276 -6.45 -3.72 9.86
N ILE A 277 -6.42 -3.20 8.62
CA ILE A 277 -5.19 -2.72 7.98
C ILE A 277 -4.57 -1.56 8.77
N ASP A 278 -5.35 -0.55 9.15
CA ASP A 278 -4.86 0.61 9.91
C ASP A 278 -4.22 0.16 11.23
N GLY A 279 -4.87 -0.74 11.96
CA GLY A 279 -4.34 -1.27 13.21
C GLY A 279 -3.01 -2.02 13.02
N ILE A 280 -2.93 -2.91 12.03
CA ILE A 280 -1.69 -3.66 11.72
C ILE A 280 -0.57 -2.71 11.26
N LEU A 281 -0.88 -1.74 10.39
CA LEU A 281 0.11 -0.74 9.94
C LEU A 281 0.59 0.14 11.09
N GLY A 282 -0.26 0.39 12.08
CA GLY A 282 0.09 1.06 13.32
C GLY A 282 0.80 0.18 14.35
N GLU A 283 1.09 -1.07 14.03
CA GLU A 283 1.70 -2.06 14.94
C GLU A 283 0.90 -2.24 16.24
N THR A 284 -0.43 -2.26 16.14
CA THR A 284 -1.33 -2.61 17.25
C THR A 284 -1.72 -4.08 17.17
N LEU A 285 -1.97 -4.72 18.31
CA LEU A 285 -2.70 -5.98 18.35
C LEU A 285 -4.18 -5.67 18.20
N VAL A 286 -4.76 -6.07 17.06
CA VAL A 286 -6.16 -5.74 16.74
C VAL A 286 -7.09 -6.83 17.28
N PHE A 287 -8.02 -6.45 18.16
CA PHE A 287 -9.21 -7.25 18.48
C PHE A 287 -10.19 -7.07 17.31
N TYR A 288 -10.38 -8.10 16.53
CA TYR A 288 -11.02 -8.03 15.22
C TYR A 288 -12.21 -8.94 15.05
N SER A 289 -13.25 -8.45 14.39
CA SER A 289 -14.37 -9.26 13.91
C SER A 289 -14.74 -8.88 12.48
N GLY A 290 -14.89 -9.86 11.59
CA GLY A 290 -15.23 -9.61 10.20
C GLY A 290 -14.86 -10.77 9.29
N CYS A 291 -13.76 -10.66 8.55
CA CYS A 291 -13.29 -11.66 7.62
C CYS A 291 -12.90 -12.97 8.36
N PHE A 292 -13.67 -14.02 8.16
CA PHE A 292 -13.45 -15.27 8.92
C PHE A 292 -12.31 -16.13 8.36
N ASN A 293 -11.83 -15.86 7.15
CA ASN A 293 -10.63 -16.50 6.60
C ASN A 293 -9.40 -15.58 6.59
N LEU A 294 -9.34 -14.56 7.46
CA LEU A 294 -8.25 -13.58 7.50
C LEU A 294 -6.87 -14.20 7.65
N LYS A 295 -6.76 -15.33 8.36
CA LYS A 295 -5.51 -16.09 8.53
C LYS A 295 -4.91 -16.66 7.24
N GLU A 296 -5.66 -16.69 6.14
CA GLU A 296 -5.13 -17.06 4.83
C GLU A 296 -4.30 -15.93 4.21
N PHE A 297 -4.46 -14.71 4.70
CA PHE A 297 -3.81 -13.50 4.18
C PHE A 297 -2.75 -12.93 5.13
N LEU A 298 -2.98 -13.04 6.44
CA LEU A 298 -2.12 -12.47 7.48
C LEU A 298 -1.77 -13.54 8.53
N PRO A 299 -0.59 -13.47 9.17
CA PRO A 299 -0.24 -14.35 10.29
C PRO A 299 -1.31 -14.35 11.38
N GLU A 300 -1.74 -15.50 11.84
CA GLU A 300 -2.81 -15.65 12.83
C GLU A 300 -2.50 -14.93 14.16
N ASP A 301 -1.22 -14.87 14.53
CA ASP A 301 -0.78 -14.16 15.73
C ASP A 301 -0.75 -12.62 15.58
N ALA A 302 -1.02 -12.07 14.39
CA ALA A 302 -1.04 -10.62 14.18
C ALA A 302 -2.32 -9.94 14.68
N PHE A 303 -3.35 -10.70 15.02
CA PHE A 303 -4.65 -10.21 15.48
C PHE A 303 -5.30 -11.20 16.47
N VAL A 304 -6.37 -10.77 17.11
CA VAL A 304 -7.22 -11.61 17.96
C VAL A 304 -8.62 -11.59 17.38
N TYR A 305 -9.08 -12.71 16.83
CA TYR A 305 -10.42 -12.79 16.28
C TYR A 305 -11.47 -12.90 17.39
N LEU A 306 -12.48 -12.02 17.36
CA LEU A 306 -13.63 -12.02 18.24
C LEU A 306 -14.88 -12.37 17.43
N GLU A 307 -15.69 -13.31 17.93
CA GLU A 307 -16.92 -13.73 17.25
C GLU A 307 -18.05 -12.73 17.44
N LEU A 308 -18.06 -12.01 18.57
CA LEU A 308 -19.10 -11.09 19.00
C LEU A 308 -20.50 -11.72 18.99
N SER A 309 -20.54 -13.01 19.30
CA SER A 309 -21.77 -13.79 19.56
C SER A 309 -21.99 -14.01 21.05
N ASN A 310 -20.91 -13.92 21.85
CA ASN A 310 -20.92 -14.01 23.30
C ASN A 310 -19.93 -12.97 23.87
N PHE A 311 -20.43 -11.82 24.26
CA PHE A 311 -19.61 -10.70 24.73
C PHE A 311 -18.81 -11.02 25.99
N GLU A 312 -19.33 -11.87 26.89
CA GLU A 312 -18.59 -12.28 28.08
C GLU A 312 -17.33 -13.09 27.70
N LYS A 313 -17.46 -14.05 26.79
CA LYS A 313 -16.33 -14.83 26.29
C LYS A 313 -15.28 -13.95 25.61
N ASP A 314 -15.74 -13.02 24.77
CA ASP A 314 -14.87 -12.09 24.05
C ASP A 314 -14.17 -11.11 25.00
N TYR A 315 -14.87 -10.63 26.03
CA TYR A 315 -14.31 -9.81 27.10
C TYR A 315 -13.18 -10.52 27.86
N GLU A 316 -13.40 -11.78 28.28
CA GLU A 316 -12.36 -12.57 28.97
C GLU A 316 -11.14 -12.77 28.07
N THR A 317 -11.32 -12.93 26.74
CA THR A 317 -10.23 -13.02 25.78
C THR A 317 -9.45 -11.71 25.70
N VAL A 318 -10.14 -10.58 25.60
CA VAL A 318 -9.54 -9.23 25.54
C VAL A 318 -8.78 -8.94 26.83
N LYS A 319 -9.40 -9.19 28.00
CA LYS A 319 -8.81 -8.99 29.32
C LYS A 319 -7.51 -9.81 29.46
N LYS A 320 -7.56 -11.08 29.14
CA LYS A 320 -6.39 -11.97 29.17
C LYS A 320 -5.28 -11.50 28.25
N ALA A 321 -5.61 -11.04 27.04
CA ALA A 321 -4.63 -10.54 26.08
C ALA A 321 -3.87 -9.31 26.62
N ILE A 322 -4.56 -8.44 27.34
CA ILE A 322 -3.95 -7.25 27.98
C ILE A 322 -3.13 -7.66 29.20
N GLU A 323 -3.69 -8.43 30.12
CA GLU A 323 -3.03 -8.86 31.36
C GLU A 323 -1.74 -9.67 31.09
N GLU A 324 -1.73 -10.48 30.05
CA GLU A 324 -0.57 -11.28 29.64
C GLU A 324 0.36 -10.58 28.65
N ASP A 325 0.12 -9.30 28.32
CA ASP A 325 0.85 -8.51 27.32
C ASP A 325 1.04 -9.30 26.00
N TRP A 326 -0.06 -9.67 25.38
CA TRP A 326 -0.01 -10.36 24.09
C TRP A 326 0.54 -9.48 22.98
N TRP A 327 0.40 -8.16 23.07
CA TRP A 327 0.98 -7.24 22.10
C TRP A 327 2.50 -7.43 21.98
N SER A 328 3.24 -7.39 23.09
CA SER A 328 4.70 -7.57 23.07
C SER A 328 5.09 -8.95 22.55
N LYS A 329 4.36 -9.99 22.96
CA LYS A 329 4.60 -11.38 22.53
C LYS A 329 4.36 -11.60 21.03
N ARG A 330 3.39 -10.87 20.45
CA ARG A 330 2.95 -11.04 19.07
C ARG A 330 3.48 -9.97 18.11
N LEU A 331 4.26 -9.01 18.60
CA LEU A 331 4.82 -7.92 17.80
C LEU A 331 5.59 -8.39 16.54
N PRO A 332 6.35 -9.51 16.55
CA PRO A 332 6.97 -10.02 15.34
C PRO A 332 5.95 -10.42 14.25
N ALA A 333 4.85 -11.07 14.64
CA ALA A 333 3.78 -11.44 13.71
C ALA A 333 3.03 -10.21 13.17
N ILE A 334 2.77 -9.22 14.01
CA ILE A 334 2.17 -7.93 13.61
C ILE A 334 3.06 -7.23 12.57
N ARG A 335 4.37 -7.19 12.77
CA ARG A 335 5.33 -6.60 11.83
C ARG A 335 5.42 -7.37 10.52
N GLU A 336 5.32 -8.69 10.54
CA GLU A 336 5.24 -9.49 9.31
C GLU A 336 3.93 -9.22 8.57
N ALA A 337 2.79 -9.14 9.27
CA ALA A 337 1.52 -8.73 8.67
C ALA A 337 1.61 -7.33 8.03
N LYS A 338 2.25 -6.38 8.71
CA LYS A 338 2.52 -5.03 8.18
C LYS A 338 3.32 -5.09 6.88
N ARG A 339 4.37 -5.91 6.81
CA ARG A 339 5.17 -6.12 5.60
C ARG A 339 4.30 -6.67 4.46
N ILE A 340 3.50 -7.70 4.73
CA ILE A 340 2.60 -8.30 3.74
C ILE A 340 1.60 -7.28 3.20
N ILE A 341 0.99 -6.47 4.07
CA ILE A 341 0.07 -5.41 3.64
C ILE A 341 0.79 -4.40 2.73
N LEU A 342 1.93 -3.90 3.16
CA LEU A 342 2.68 -2.86 2.44
C LEU A 342 3.23 -3.33 1.10
N ASP A 343 3.78 -4.55 1.04
CA ASP A 343 4.55 -5.02 -0.12
C ASP A 343 3.74 -5.91 -1.07
N GLU A 344 2.59 -6.47 -0.62
CA GLU A 344 1.87 -7.49 -1.39
C GLU A 344 0.37 -7.20 -1.57
N LEU A 345 -0.34 -6.72 -0.50
CA LEU A 345 -1.79 -6.67 -0.50
C LEU A 345 -2.38 -5.29 -0.87
N GLN A 346 -1.66 -4.19 -0.69
CA GLN A 346 -2.17 -2.87 -1.03
C GLN A 346 -2.26 -2.64 -2.56
N PHE A 347 -2.87 -1.54 -2.99
CA PHE A 347 -3.21 -1.21 -4.37
C PHE A 347 -2.07 -1.42 -5.38
N PHE A 348 -0.91 -0.80 -5.17
CA PHE A 348 0.15 -0.76 -6.19
C PHE A 348 0.75 -2.13 -6.52
N PRO A 349 1.21 -2.96 -5.56
CA PRO A 349 1.74 -4.29 -5.88
C PRO A 349 0.69 -5.20 -6.50
N ARG A 350 -0.59 -5.05 -6.13
CA ARG A 350 -1.68 -5.83 -6.75
C ARG A 350 -1.91 -5.44 -8.21
N VAL A 351 -2.04 -4.14 -8.49
CA VAL A 351 -2.22 -3.65 -9.86
C VAL A 351 -1.04 -4.02 -10.74
N LYS A 352 0.19 -3.87 -10.23
CA LYS A 352 1.40 -4.31 -10.93
C LYS A 352 1.31 -5.79 -11.32
N ARG A 353 1.03 -6.67 -10.37
CA ARG A 353 0.91 -8.12 -10.61
C ARG A 353 -0.17 -8.43 -11.65
N ILE A 354 -1.35 -7.82 -11.56
CA ILE A 354 -2.43 -8.02 -12.52
C ILE A 354 -2.01 -7.60 -13.94
N ILE A 355 -1.32 -6.47 -14.08
CA ILE A 355 -0.84 -5.98 -15.37
C ILE A 355 0.23 -6.94 -15.94
N GLU A 356 1.19 -7.37 -15.13
CA GLU A 356 2.24 -8.30 -15.55
C GLU A 356 1.66 -9.65 -16.00
N GLU A 357 0.70 -10.20 -15.27
CA GLU A 357 -0.02 -11.42 -15.64
C GLU A 357 -0.80 -11.26 -16.95
N HIS A 358 -1.43 -10.09 -17.16
CA HIS A 358 -2.16 -9.80 -18.39
C HIS A 358 -1.23 -9.66 -19.60
N GLU A 359 -0.12 -8.97 -19.45
CA GLU A 359 0.87 -8.79 -20.51
C GLU A 359 1.56 -10.13 -20.89
N SER A 360 1.85 -10.98 -19.89
CA SER A 360 2.45 -12.29 -20.14
C SER A 360 1.56 -13.24 -20.95
N LYS A 361 0.24 -13.06 -20.89
CA LYS A 361 -0.73 -13.86 -21.68
C LYS A 361 -0.87 -13.39 -23.13
N LYS A 362 -0.38 -12.18 -23.46
CA LYS A 362 -0.42 -11.63 -24.82
C LYS A 362 0.80 -12.00 -25.66
N ASN A 363 1.88 -12.40 -24.99
CA ASN A 363 3.12 -12.86 -25.61
C ASN A 363 3.14 -14.40 -25.74
#